data_82504493d7a08441461adc0364bcb41a
#
_entry.id   82504493d7a08441461adc0364bcb41a
#
_cell.length_a   1.000
_cell.length_b   1.000
_cell.length_c   1.000
_cell.angle_alpha   90.00
_cell.angle_beta   90.00
_cell.angle_gamma   90.00
#
_symmetry.space_group_name_H-M   'P 1'
#
loop_
_entity.id
_entity.type
_entity.pdbx_description
1 polymer ?
#
loop_
_entity_poly.entity_id
_entity_poly.type
_entity_poly.pdbx_seq_one_letter_code
_entity_poly.pdbx_strand_id
1 'polypeptide(L)'
;MPTPKPMAMRLRNTLLIGLWALCCGTGARADALVEELNLKAAYVFNFIQFIEWPENEAVASRDWSICVSPFSPLKRPLSALEGKPARKGQPIQVRLLDLGALHKCRVAVFHNADVEPMLRALQSMPAGHGILTIADEMTFASPEIMITLSQQDGRIVFGVSASAASKAGLTVSSRLLRLAKAGK
;
A
#
# COMPACT_ATOMS: atom_id res chain seq x y z
N MET A 1 -64.06 9.01 -42.15
CA MET A 1 -62.77 8.32 -42.34
C MET A 1 -61.83 8.82 -41.26
N PRO A 2 -61.50 8.04 -40.24
CA PRO A 2 -60.57 8.45 -39.21
C PRO A 2 -59.15 8.03 -39.59
N THR A 3 -58.20 8.93 -39.47
CA THR A 3 -56.76 8.73 -39.72
C THR A 3 -56.10 7.96 -38.59
N PRO A 4 -55.23 6.96 -38.84
CA PRO A 4 -54.56 6.23 -37.79
C PRO A 4 -53.41 7.08 -37.19
N LYS A 5 -53.36 7.20 -35.85
CA LYS A 5 -52.28 7.80 -35.08
C LYS A 5 -51.00 6.90 -35.15
N PRO A 6 -49.80 7.45 -35.30
CA PRO A 6 -48.58 6.66 -35.32
C PRO A 6 -48.19 6.25 -33.88
N MET A 7 -48.43 5.01 -33.55
CA MET A 7 -48.08 4.39 -32.26
C MET A 7 -46.58 3.99 -32.21
N ALA A 8 -45.86 4.12 -33.33
CA ALA A 8 -44.47 3.67 -33.46
C ALA A 8 -43.41 4.65 -32.88
N MET A 9 -43.79 5.88 -32.56
CA MET A 9 -42.81 6.90 -32.14
C MET A 9 -42.50 6.92 -30.62
N ARG A 10 -43.37 6.31 -29.82
CA ARG A 10 -43.18 6.24 -28.34
C ARG A 10 -42.23 5.12 -27.89
N LEU A 11 -42.13 4.02 -28.65
CA LEU A 11 -41.30 2.88 -28.30
C LEU A 11 -39.77 3.15 -28.53
N ARG A 12 -39.46 4.02 -29.49
CA ARG A 12 -38.09 4.37 -29.86
C ARG A 12 -37.40 5.30 -28.85
N ASN A 13 -38.18 6.19 -28.20
CA ASN A 13 -37.66 7.10 -27.19
C ASN A 13 -37.40 6.42 -25.82
N THR A 14 -38.20 5.41 -25.46
CA THR A 14 -37.97 4.67 -24.19
C THR A 14 -36.75 3.76 -24.26
N LEU A 15 -36.42 3.21 -25.44
CA LEU A 15 -35.22 2.40 -25.61
C LEU A 15 -33.91 3.22 -25.56
N LEU A 16 -33.93 4.47 -26.02
CA LEU A 16 -32.74 5.36 -25.97
C LEU A 16 -32.48 5.90 -24.57
N ILE A 17 -33.47 6.10 -23.73
CA ILE A 17 -33.31 6.55 -22.34
C ILE A 17 -32.79 5.41 -21.47
N GLY A 18 -33.16 4.16 -21.73
CA GLY A 18 -32.64 2.99 -21.00
C GLY A 18 -31.14 2.72 -21.23
N LEU A 19 -30.63 3.03 -22.43
CA LEU A 19 -29.22 2.78 -22.78
C LEU A 19 -28.28 3.85 -22.17
N TRP A 20 -28.75 5.06 -21.91
CA TRP A 20 -27.95 6.13 -21.28
C TRP A 20 -27.76 5.95 -19.77
N ALA A 21 -28.70 5.28 -19.09
CA ALA A 21 -28.61 5.02 -17.65
C ALA A 21 -27.55 3.94 -17.28
N LEU A 22 -27.15 3.08 -18.23
CA LEU A 22 -26.20 2.00 -18.00
C LEU A 22 -24.72 2.47 -18.02
N CYS A 23 -24.41 3.64 -18.57
CA CYS A 23 -23.04 4.13 -18.71
C CYS A 23 -22.50 4.92 -17.50
N CYS A 24 -23.33 5.31 -16.54
CA CYS A 24 -22.92 6.18 -15.43
C CYS A 24 -22.35 5.44 -14.19
N GLY A 25 -22.36 4.10 -14.16
CA GLY A 25 -22.03 3.32 -12.95
C GLY A 25 -20.55 2.95 -12.77
N THR A 26 -19.70 3.06 -13.79
CA THR A 26 -18.32 2.52 -13.75
C THR A 26 -17.28 3.53 -13.27
N GLY A 27 -17.51 4.84 -13.40
CA GLY A 27 -16.55 5.88 -13.02
C GLY A 27 -16.32 5.95 -11.49
N ALA A 28 -17.38 5.92 -10.71
CA ALA A 28 -17.30 6.11 -9.26
C ALA A 28 -16.49 5.03 -8.51
N ARG A 29 -16.47 3.79 -9.02
CA ARG A 29 -15.66 2.70 -8.40
C ARG A 29 -14.18 2.82 -8.73
N ALA A 30 -13.84 3.27 -9.92
CA ALA A 30 -12.44 3.46 -10.32
C ALA A 30 -11.81 4.62 -9.52
N ASP A 31 -12.53 5.71 -9.33
CA ASP A 31 -12.07 6.86 -8.56
C ASP A 31 -11.87 6.49 -7.08
N ALA A 32 -12.79 5.74 -6.47
CA ALA A 32 -12.68 5.28 -5.09
C ALA A 32 -11.45 4.36 -4.87
N LEU A 33 -11.16 3.47 -5.82
CA LEU A 33 -9.97 2.61 -5.76
C LEU A 33 -8.68 3.43 -5.87
N VAL A 34 -8.62 4.40 -6.77
CA VAL A 34 -7.44 5.28 -6.91
C VAL A 34 -7.20 6.09 -5.64
N GLU A 35 -8.27 6.60 -5.02
CA GLU A 35 -8.20 7.34 -3.77
C GLU A 35 -7.69 6.44 -2.63
N GLU A 36 -8.20 5.22 -2.50
CA GLU A 36 -7.73 4.23 -1.54
C GLU A 36 -6.22 3.96 -1.67
N LEU A 37 -5.75 3.67 -2.88
CA LEU A 37 -4.35 3.36 -3.13
C LEU A 37 -3.43 4.56 -2.83
N ASN A 38 -3.87 5.78 -3.16
CA ASN A 38 -3.15 7.00 -2.83
C ASN A 38 -3.09 7.22 -1.30
N LEU A 39 -4.19 6.94 -0.60
CA LEU A 39 -4.23 7.03 0.86
C LEU A 39 -3.30 5.99 1.50
N LYS A 40 -3.26 4.75 1.02
CA LYS A 40 -2.31 3.73 1.49
C LYS A 40 -0.86 4.16 1.28
N ALA A 41 -0.53 4.76 0.14
CA ALA A 41 0.81 5.32 -0.11
C ALA A 41 1.15 6.46 0.87
N ALA A 42 0.19 7.32 1.21
CA ALA A 42 0.37 8.34 2.24
C ALA A 42 0.60 7.73 3.63
N TYR A 43 -0.06 6.62 3.98
CA TYR A 43 0.23 5.88 5.21
C TYR A 43 1.67 5.34 5.22
N VAL A 44 2.15 4.75 4.12
CA VAL A 44 3.54 4.29 4.00
C VAL A 44 4.52 5.44 4.25
N PHE A 45 4.30 6.60 3.64
CA PHE A 45 5.11 7.79 3.89
C PHE A 45 5.09 8.22 5.37
N ASN A 46 3.91 8.23 5.99
CA ASN A 46 3.77 8.61 7.39
C ASN A 46 4.47 7.60 8.32
N PHE A 47 4.43 6.30 8.04
CA PHE A 47 5.13 5.31 8.86
C PHE A 47 6.62 5.61 8.94
N ILE A 48 7.26 6.06 7.85
CA ILE A 48 8.67 6.47 7.84
C ILE A 48 8.94 7.55 8.90
N GLN A 49 7.99 8.45 9.17
CA GLN A 49 8.17 9.52 10.15
C GLN A 49 8.04 9.03 11.62
N PHE A 50 7.33 7.92 11.85
CA PHE A 50 7.05 7.39 13.18
C PHE A 50 7.89 6.17 13.56
N ILE A 51 8.76 5.72 12.68
CA ILE A 51 9.72 4.63 12.93
C ILE A 51 11.11 5.25 13.15
N GLU A 52 11.88 4.70 14.09
CA GLU A 52 13.28 5.04 14.30
C GLU A 52 14.15 3.89 13.84
N TRP A 53 15.15 4.19 13.04
CA TRP A 53 16.14 3.24 12.53
C TRP A 53 17.36 3.21 13.41
N PRO A 54 18.03 2.05 13.54
CA PRO A 54 19.28 1.96 14.28
C PRO A 54 20.35 2.83 13.60
N GLU A 55 21.21 3.45 14.42
CA GLU A 55 22.27 4.32 13.94
C GLU A 55 23.57 3.56 13.58
N ASN A 56 23.49 2.23 13.42
CA ASN A 56 24.64 1.47 12.95
C ASN A 56 24.99 1.83 11.49
N GLU A 57 26.29 1.75 11.15
CA GLU A 57 26.80 2.17 9.85
C GLU A 57 26.12 1.45 8.68
N ALA A 58 25.87 0.15 8.82
CA ALA A 58 25.25 -0.67 7.78
C ALA A 58 23.82 -0.23 7.41
N VAL A 59 23.09 0.37 8.36
CA VAL A 59 21.75 0.92 8.11
C VAL A 59 21.83 2.41 7.78
N ALA A 60 22.66 3.17 8.49
CA ALA A 60 22.78 4.62 8.31
C ALA A 60 23.26 5.01 6.90
N SER A 61 24.14 4.21 6.29
CA SER A 61 24.68 4.44 4.94
C SER A 61 23.71 4.15 3.80
N ARG A 62 22.57 3.49 4.06
CA ARG A 62 21.60 3.19 3.00
C ARG A 62 20.82 4.42 2.57
N ASP A 63 20.51 4.46 1.28
CA ASP A 63 19.53 5.41 0.74
C ASP A 63 18.15 5.24 1.39
N TRP A 64 17.33 6.27 1.35
CA TRP A 64 15.94 6.20 1.75
C TRP A 64 15.09 5.53 0.65
N SER A 65 15.30 4.24 0.47
CA SER A 65 14.65 3.44 -0.57
C SER A 65 13.36 2.77 -0.07
N ILE A 66 12.28 2.99 -0.79
CA ILE A 66 11.02 2.23 -0.71
C ILE A 66 11.06 1.20 -1.84
N CYS A 67 11.20 -0.06 -1.50
CA CYS A 67 11.12 -1.16 -2.46
C CYS A 67 9.70 -1.71 -2.48
N VAL A 68 9.05 -1.69 -3.61
CA VAL A 68 7.66 -2.14 -3.77
C VAL A 68 7.58 -3.34 -4.69
N SER A 69 6.80 -4.35 -4.30
CA SER A 69 6.52 -5.52 -5.14
C SER A 69 6.10 -5.12 -6.54
N PRO A 70 6.65 -5.72 -7.60
CA PRO A 70 6.23 -5.45 -8.98
C PRO A 70 4.75 -5.79 -9.23
N PHE A 71 4.16 -6.65 -8.39
CA PHE A 71 2.76 -7.07 -8.45
C PHE A 71 1.83 -6.16 -7.63
N SER A 72 2.37 -5.29 -6.76
CA SER A 72 1.56 -4.45 -5.90
C SER A 72 0.84 -3.33 -6.67
N PRO A 73 -0.46 -3.11 -6.42
CA PRO A 73 -1.19 -1.97 -6.95
C PRO A 73 -0.66 -0.63 -6.38
N LEU A 74 0.07 -0.67 -5.27
CA LEU A 74 0.70 0.51 -4.66
C LEU A 74 1.93 1.01 -5.42
N LYS A 75 2.43 0.28 -6.41
CA LYS A 75 3.62 0.67 -7.19
C LYS A 75 3.50 2.09 -7.76
N ARG A 76 2.40 2.40 -8.44
CA ARG A 76 2.16 3.72 -9.04
C ARG A 76 1.96 4.82 -7.99
N PRO A 77 1.11 4.67 -6.96
CA PRO A 77 0.98 5.66 -5.90
C PRO A 77 2.28 5.90 -5.11
N LEU A 78 3.06 4.85 -4.83
CA LEU A 78 4.34 4.99 -4.14
C LEU A 78 5.39 5.71 -4.99
N SER A 79 5.39 5.54 -6.32
CA SER A 79 6.31 6.30 -7.18
C SER A 79 6.11 7.82 -7.12
N ALA A 80 4.93 8.29 -6.71
CA ALA A 80 4.69 9.71 -6.43
C ALA A 80 5.41 10.24 -5.18
N LEU A 81 6.05 9.37 -4.40
CA LEU A 81 6.91 9.73 -3.26
C LEU A 81 8.36 9.95 -3.67
N GLU A 82 8.75 9.63 -4.91
CA GLU A 82 10.11 9.84 -5.43
C GLU A 82 10.56 11.29 -5.19
N GLY A 83 11.74 11.46 -4.64
CA GLY A 83 12.34 12.77 -4.34
C GLY A 83 11.74 13.51 -3.14
N LYS A 84 10.64 13.04 -2.53
CA LYS A 84 10.10 13.66 -1.32
C LYS A 84 11.08 13.47 -0.14
N PRO A 85 11.17 14.45 0.76
CA PRO A 85 12.07 14.35 1.89
C PRO A 85 11.61 13.25 2.86
N ALA A 86 12.46 12.28 3.12
CA ALA A 86 12.35 11.34 4.23
C ALA A 86 12.84 11.99 5.53
N ARG A 87 13.18 11.18 6.53
CA ARG A 87 13.81 11.69 7.75
C ARG A 87 15.16 12.36 7.45
N LYS A 88 15.50 13.39 8.19
CA LYS A 88 16.74 14.18 8.03
C LYS A 88 16.88 14.83 6.63
N GLY A 89 15.75 15.01 5.91
CA GLY A 89 15.72 15.71 4.62
C GLY A 89 16.30 14.93 3.42
N GLN A 90 16.70 13.68 3.61
CA GLN A 90 17.20 12.87 2.49
C GLN A 90 16.06 12.48 1.53
N PRO A 91 16.28 12.47 0.21
CA PRO A 91 15.24 12.15 -0.75
C PRO A 91 14.87 10.66 -0.72
N ILE A 92 13.59 10.38 -0.82
CA ILE A 92 13.07 9.02 -1.02
C ILE A 92 13.39 8.57 -2.43
N GLN A 93 13.81 7.33 -2.57
CA GLN A 93 13.97 6.62 -3.83
C GLN A 93 12.96 5.46 -3.88
N VAL A 94 12.21 5.35 -4.95
CA VAL A 94 11.23 4.26 -5.12
C VAL A 94 11.77 3.26 -6.14
N ARG A 95 11.90 2.00 -5.72
CA ARG A 95 12.48 0.92 -6.53
C ARG A 95 11.54 -0.29 -6.56
N LEU A 96 11.67 -1.11 -7.58
CA LEU A 96 11.02 -2.42 -7.56
C LEU A 96 11.73 -3.32 -6.55
N LEU A 97 10.93 -4.10 -5.83
CA LEU A 97 11.43 -5.10 -4.90
C LEU A 97 12.11 -6.22 -5.69
N ASP A 98 13.34 -6.52 -5.31
CA ASP A 98 14.15 -7.59 -5.85
C ASP A 98 14.75 -8.41 -4.70
N LEU A 99 14.69 -9.73 -4.83
CA LEU A 99 15.17 -10.65 -3.80
C LEU A 99 16.66 -10.45 -3.50
N GLY A 100 17.48 -10.30 -4.55
CA GLY A 100 18.93 -10.09 -4.42
C GLY A 100 19.30 -8.72 -3.87
N ALA A 101 18.41 -7.74 -3.96
CA ALA A 101 18.63 -6.37 -3.50
C ALA A 101 17.82 -5.99 -2.24
N LEU A 102 17.13 -6.95 -1.62
CA LEU A 102 16.30 -6.71 -0.44
C LEU A 102 17.05 -5.99 0.69
N HIS A 103 18.33 -6.35 0.90
CA HIS A 103 19.21 -5.73 1.91
C HIS A 103 19.48 -4.23 1.68
N LYS A 104 19.21 -3.72 0.49
CA LYS A 104 19.36 -2.28 0.15
C LYS A 104 18.11 -1.47 0.48
N CYS A 105 16.97 -2.13 0.74
CA CYS A 105 15.72 -1.45 1.05
C CYS A 105 15.72 -0.93 2.49
N ARG A 106 15.18 0.27 2.70
CA ARG A 106 14.78 0.74 4.04
C ARG A 106 13.34 0.37 4.35
N VAL A 107 12.49 0.43 3.35
CA VAL A 107 11.09 0.02 3.43
C VAL A 107 10.83 -0.98 2.33
N ALA A 108 10.25 -2.12 2.68
CA ALA A 108 9.84 -3.16 1.74
C ALA A 108 8.32 -3.32 1.80
N VAL A 109 7.65 -3.09 0.67
CA VAL A 109 6.19 -3.21 0.53
C VAL A 109 5.90 -4.48 -0.26
N PHE A 110 5.31 -5.46 0.40
CA PHE A 110 5.03 -6.79 -0.14
C PHE A 110 3.63 -6.91 -0.72
N HIS A 111 3.49 -7.87 -1.61
CA HIS A 111 2.22 -8.32 -2.16
C HIS A 111 2.13 -9.84 -2.07
N ASN A 112 0.92 -10.39 -1.96
CA ASN A 112 0.70 -11.84 -1.80
C ASN A 112 1.38 -12.70 -2.88
N ALA A 113 1.57 -12.15 -4.09
CA ALA A 113 2.13 -12.91 -5.22
C ALA A 113 3.62 -13.24 -5.07
N ASP A 114 4.39 -12.43 -4.31
CA ASP A 114 5.85 -12.60 -4.17
C ASP A 114 6.34 -12.59 -2.71
N VAL A 115 5.43 -12.57 -1.75
CA VAL A 115 5.78 -12.43 -0.33
C VAL A 115 6.57 -13.62 0.22
N GLU A 116 6.25 -14.84 -0.16
CA GLU A 116 6.86 -16.06 0.38
C GLU A 116 8.40 -16.10 0.21
N PRO A 117 8.98 -15.90 -0.99
CA PRO A 117 10.43 -15.87 -1.14
C PRO A 117 11.06 -14.70 -0.38
N MET A 118 10.38 -13.56 -0.28
CA MET A 118 10.89 -12.40 0.45
C MET A 118 10.91 -12.64 1.96
N LEU A 119 9.90 -13.32 2.51
CA LEU A 119 9.88 -13.71 3.94
C LEU A 119 11.03 -14.66 4.27
N ARG A 120 11.30 -15.64 3.42
CA ARG A 120 12.45 -16.54 3.60
C ARG A 120 13.78 -15.79 3.58
N ALA A 121 13.92 -14.81 2.67
CA ALA A 121 15.11 -13.97 2.63
C ALA A 121 15.28 -13.12 3.91
N LEU A 122 14.20 -12.53 4.41
CA LEU A 122 14.22 -11.78 5.67
C LEU A 122 14.60 -12.64 6.87
N GLN A 123 14.12 -13.90 6.93
CA GLN A 123 14.46 -14.84 8.00
C GLN A 123 15.94 -15.18 8.02
N SER A 124 16.60 -15.17 6.87
CA SER A 124 18.05 -15.42 6.75
C SER A 124 18.92 -14.20 7.06
N MET A 125 18.32 -13.01 7.20
CA MET A 125 19.04 -11.79 7.51
C MET A 125 19.44 -11.72 9.00
N PRO A 126 20.53 -11.04 9.32
CA PRO A 126 20.91 -10.83 10.71
C PRO A 126 19.85 -9.99 11.46
N ALA A 127 19.72 -10.21 12.76
CA ALA A 127 18.91 -9.33 13.61
C ALA A 127 19.42 -7.88 13.48
N GLY A 128 18.48 -6.93 13.56
CA GLY A 128 18.83 -5.52 13.39
C GLY A 128 19.07 -5.09 11.95
N HIS A 129 18.59 -5.86 10.96
CA HIS A 129 18.75 -5.54 9.52
C HIS A 129 18.17 -4.19 9.10
N GLY A 130 17.29 -3.56 9.91
CA GLY A 130 16.79 -2.20 9.68
C GLY A 130 15.87 -2.03 8.49
N ILE A 131 15.16 -3.07 8.05
CA ILE A 131 14.17 -2.99 6.97
C ILE A 131 12.77 -2.92 7.57
N LEU A 132 12.02 -1.85 7.31
CA LEU A 132 10.61 -1.77 7.65
C LEU A 132 9.80 -2.59 6.63
N THR A 133 9.10 -3.61 7.10
CA THR A 133 8.29 -4.50 6.26
C THR A 133 6.81 -4.13 6.36
N ILE A 134 6.19 -3.91 5.21
CA ILE A 134 4.78 -3.54 5.09
C ILE A 134 4.10 -4.51 4.14
N ALA A 135 2.95 -5.05 4.52
CA ALA A 135 2.12 -5.89 3.67
C ALA A 135 0.75 -5.24 3.46
N ASP A 136 0.30 -5.20 2.22
CA ASP A 136 -1.01 -4.71 1.84
C ASP A 136 -1.95 -5.87 1.55
N GLU A 137 -3.14 -5.87 2.19
CA GLU A 137 -4.19 -6.89 2.04
C GLU A 137 -3.67 -8.34 2.17
N MET A 138 -2.77 -8.58 3.12
CA MET A 138 -2.21 -9.90 3.34
C MET A 138 -3.22 -10.83 4.01
N THR A 139 -3.36 -12.05 3.49
CA THR A 139 -4.35 -13.05 3.95
C THR A 139 -3.86 -13.92 5.10
N PHE A 140 -2.57 -13.84 5.45
CA PHE A 140 -1.97 -14.62 6.53
C PHE A 140 -1.07 -13.75 7.40
N ALA A 141 -0.88 -14.16 8.65
CA ALA A 141 0.05 -13.51 9.56
C ALA A 141 1.47 -14.03 9.37
N SER A 142 2.45 -13.14 9.45
CA SER A 142 3.87 -13.50 9.44
C SER A 142 4.63 -12.72 10.51
N PRO A 143 5.53 -13.38 11.28
CA PRO A 143 6.33 -12.72 12.30
C PRO A 143 7.37 -11.74 11.72
N GLU A 144 7.59 -11.75 10.41
CA GLU A 144 8.51 -10.84 9.72
C GLU A 144 7.81 -9.56 9.22
N ILE A 145 6.49 -9.51 9.24
CA ILE A 145 5.74 -8.34 8.81
C ILE A 145 5.48 -7.43 10.01
N MET A 146 5.96 -6.19 9.90
CA MET A 146 5.83 -5.20 10.96
C MET A 146 4.53 -4.43 10.86
N ILE A 147 4.13 -4.07 9.64
CA ILE A 147 2.90 -3.31 9.41
C ILE A 147 2.04 -4.05 8.39
N THR A 148 0.77 -4.22 8.73
CA THR A 148 -0.25 -4.70 7.80
C THR A 148 -1.20 -3.56 7.49
N LEU A 149 -1.45 -3.31 6.21
CA LEU A 149 -2.49 -2.41 5.72
C LEU A 149 -3.68 -3.23 5.25
N SER A 150 -4.87 -2.81 5.58
CA SER A 150 -6.11 -3.41 5.07
C SER A 150 -7.24 -2.39 5.00
N GLN A 151 -8.25 -2.68 4.19
CA GLN A 151 -9.47 -1.91 4.15
C GLN A 151 -10.55 -2.62 4.98
N GLN A 152 -11.21 -1.88 5.88
CA GLN A 152 -12.32 -2.36 6.68
C GLN A 152 -13.41 -1.28 6.70
N ASP A 153 -14.62 -1.63 6.32
CA ASP A 153 -15.77 -0.72 6.29
C ASP A 153 -15.49 0.62 5.55
N GLY A 154 -14.79 0.53 4.41
CA GLY A 154 -14.43 1.70 3.60
C GLY A 154 -13.32 2.58 4.19
N ARG A 155 -12.63 2.13 5.23
CA ARG A 155 -11.52 2.85 5.88
C ARG A 155 -10.24 2.05 5.83
N ILE A 156 -9.12 2.73 5.65
CA ILE A 156 -7.81 2.10 5.82
C ILE A 156 -7.53 1.92 7.30
N VAL A 157 -7.26 0.68 7.68
CA VAL A 157 -6.79 0.30 9.01
C VAL A 157 -5.41 -0.32 8.89
N PHE A 158 -4.63 -0.26 9.96
CA PHE A 158 -3.31 -0.89 9.98
C PHE A 158 -3.04 -1.55 11.33
N GLY A 159 -2.32 -2.65 11.26
CA GLY A 159 -1.77 -3.34 12.42
C GLY A 159 -0.27 -3.09 12.53
N VAL A 160 0.28 -3.14 13.75
CA VAL A 160 1.73 -3.00 14.00
C VAL A 160 2.20 -4.12 14.90
N SER A 161 3.21 -4.86 14.45
CA SER A 161 3.93 -5.85 15.23
C SER A 161 5.18 -5.21 15.84
N ALA A 162 5.10 -4.85 17.13
CA ALA A 162 6.26 -4.30 17.84
C ALA A 162 7.39 -5.33 17.98
N SER A 163 7.07 -6.64 18.05
CA SER A 163 8.06 -7.72 18.12
C SER A 163 8.84 -7.85 16.82
N ALA A 164 8.16 -7.79 15.67
CA ALA A 164 8.81 -7.79 14.35
C ALA A 164 9.72 -6.55 14.18
N ALA A 165 9.26 -5.38 14.59
CA ALA A 165 10.06 -4.16 14.57
C ALA A 165 11.33 -4.29 15.41
N SER A 166 11.21 -4.76 16.67
CA SER A 166 12.33 -4.97 17.57
C SER A 166 13.36 -5.96 17.01
N LYS A 167 12.90 -7.06 16.39
CA LYS A 167 13.78 -8.05 15.72
C LYS A 167 14.60 -7.42 14.59
N ALA A 168 14.01 -6.51 13.85
CA ALA A 168 14.68 -5.74 12.79
C ALA A 168 15.53 -4.57 13.31
N GLY A 169 15.55 -4.32 14.61
CA GLY A 169 16.27 -3.20 15.22
C GLY A 169 15.56 -1.85 15.04
N LEU A 170 14.26 -1.87 14.73
CA LEU A 170 13.46 -0.66 14.55
C LEU A 170 12.67 -0.35 15.83
N THR A 171 12.55 0.95 16.14
CA THR A 171 11.72 1.41 17.26
C THR A 171 10.45 2.08 16.73
N VAL A 172 9.31 1.60 17.18
CA VAL A 172 8.00 2.16 16.81
C VAL A 172 7.58 3.21 17.83
N SER A 173 7.23 4.40 17.36
CA SER A 173 6.76 5.45 18.27
C SER A 173 5.46 5.04 18.98
N SER A 174 5.32 5.41 20.25
CA SER A 174 4.10 5.16 21.04
C SER A 174 2.86 5.80 20.42
N ARG A 175 3.03 6.88 19.65
CA ARG A 175 1.95 7.51 18.90
C ARG A 175 1.42 6.61 17.80
N LEU A 176 2.30 5.96 17.02
CA LEU A 176 1.91 5.03 15.97
C LEU A 176 1.22 3.79 16.57
N LEU A 177 1.75 3.26 17.67
CA LEU A 177 1.14 2.12 18.35
C LEU A 177 -0.29 2.40 18.85
N ARG A 178 -0.56 3.63 19.33
CA ARG A 178 -1.92 4.03 19.72
C ARG A 178 -2.90 4.15 18.56
N LEU A 179 -2.40 4.48 17.37
CA LEU A 179 -3.22 4.60 16.15
C LEU A 179 -3.44 3.24 15.49
N ALA A 180 -2.56 2.30 15.72
CA ALA A 180 -2.69 0.94 15.21
C ALA A 180 -3.92 0.27 15.79
N LYS A 181 -4.71 -0.40 14.96
CA LYS A 181 -5.73 -1.30 15.45
C LYS A 181 -5.00 -2.43 16.17
N ALA A 182 -5.21 -2.58 17.46
CA ALA A 182 -4.67 -3.70 18.20
C ALA A 182 -5.09 -4.98 17.47
N GLY A 183 -4.13 -5.65 16.84
CA GLY A 183 -4.35 -6.95 16.24
C GLY A 183 -4.75 -7.90 17.37
N LYS A 184 -6.01 -8.31 17.36
CA LYS A 184 -6.49 -9.43 18.15
C LYS A 184 -6.24 -10.69 17.37
#